data_b685e1cce9c83cb2504009054b1c739b
#
_entry.id   b685e1cce9c83cb2504009054b1c739b
#
_cell.length_a   1.000
_cell.length_b   1.000
_cell.length_c   1.000
_cell.angle_alpha   90.00
_cell.angle_beta   90.00
_cell.angle_gamma   90.00
#
_symmetry.space_group_name_H-M   'P 1'
#
loop_
_entity.id
_entity.type
_entity.pdbx_description
1 polymer ?
#
loop_
_entity_poly.entity_id
_entity_poly.type
_entity_poly.pdbx_seq_one_letter_code
_entity_poly.pdbx_strand_id
1 'polypeptide(L)'
;MTDARKAPLKLAVVGHTNVGKTSLLRTLTRDVDFGEVSHRPSTTRHVEGARLSVDGEPLLDLYDTPGLEDAIALLDFLERLERPGERLDGPARLARFLDGSEARQRFEQEAKVLRQLLASDAGLYVIDAREPVLAKYRDELEVLASCGKPLLPVLNFVSSANHREPDWREALARLGLHALVRFDSVAPPEDGERRLYESLASARISRFMFSRAASALAGS
;
A
#
# COMPACT_ATOMS: atom_id res chain seq x y z
N MET A 1 16.04 21.30 24.51
CA MET A 1 15.93 19.94 23.93
C MET A 1 14.83 20.03 22.90
N THR A 2 15.21 20.11 21.64
CA THR A 2 14.26 20.22 20.50
C THR A 2 13.65 18.85 20.29
N ASP A 3 12.37 18.73 20.64
CA ASP A 3 11.56 17.56 20.32
C ASP A 3 11.51 17.40 18.80
N ALA A 4 12.25 16.45 18.27
CA ALA A 4 12.20 16.12 16.85
C ALA A 4 10.84 15.50 16.57
N ARG A 5 9.85 16.32 16.20
CA ARG A 5 8.52 15.88 15.81
C ARG A 5 8.67 14.77 14.78
N LYS A 6 8.24 13.58 15.15
CA LYS A 6 8.33 12.39 14.32
C LYS A 6 7.45 12.62 13.09
N ALA A 7 8.04 12.58 11.90
CA ALA A 7 7.29 12.74 10.66
C ALA A 7 6.20 11.65 10.56
N PRO A 8 5.00 11.98 10.05
CA PRO A 8 3.91 11.01 9.91
C PRO A 8 4.33 9.85 9.00
N LEU A 9 3.86 8.66 9.33
CA LEU A 9 4.07 7.46 8.50
C LEU A 9 3.27 7.61 7.19
N LYS A 10 3.93 7.44 6.06
CA LYS A 10 3.32 7.54 4.72
C LYS A 10 2.90 6.16 4.23
N LEU A 11 1.62 5.98 3.94
CA LEU A 11 1.05 4.72 3.47
C LEU A 11 0.37 4.92 2.11
N ALA A 12 0.78 4.15 1.11
CA ALA A 12 0.08 4.07 -0.16
C ALA A 12 -1.03 3.01 -0.07
N VAL A 13 -2.26 3.36 -0.42
CA VAL A 13 -3.38 2.42 -0.52
C VAL A 13 -3.43 1.88 -1.95
N VAL A 14 -3.02 0.65 -2.13
CA VAL A 14 -2.81 0.00 -3.42
C VAL A 14 -3.68 -1.25 -3.60
N GLY A 15 -3.84 -1.72 -4.81
CA GLY A 15 -4.61 -2.92 -5.16
C GLY A 15 -5.41 -2.73 -6.44
N HIS A 16 -6.13 -3.77 -6.82
CA HIS A 16 -6.91 -3.80 -8.07
C HIS A 16 -7.98 -2.71 -8.12
N THR A 17 -8.52 -2.45 -9.33
CA THR A 17 -9.67 -1.57 -9.52
C THR A 17 -10.89 -2.13 -8.77
N ASN A 18 -11.70 -1.24 -8.16
CA ASN A 18 -12.96 -1.55 -7.48
C ASN A 18 -12.88 -2.42 -6.20
N VAL A 19 -11.71 -2.66 -5.63
CA VAL A 19 -11.58 -3.39 -4.34
C VAL A 19 -11.94 -2.55 -3.10
N GLY A 20 -12.33 -1.28 -3.30
CA GLY A 20 -12.78 -0.40 -2.23
C GLY A 20 -11.67 0.44 -1.57
N LYS A 21 -10.57 0.75 -2.25
CA LYS A 21 -9.48 1.61 -1.75
C LYS A 21 -9.98 2.96 -1.24
N THR A 22 -10.68 3.70 -2.09
CA THR A 22 -11.26 5.00 -1.74
C THR A 22 -12.31 4.90 -0.63
N SER A 23 -13.10 3.80 -0.61
CA SER A 23 -14.07 3.56 0.47
C SER A 23 -13.38 3.30 1.80
N LEU A 24 -12.30 2.51 1.81
CA LEU A 24 -11.45 2.29 2.97
C LEU A 24 -10.93 3.62 3.53
N LEU A 25 -10.35 4.46 2.66
CA LEU A 25 -9.86 5.78 3.05
C LEU A 25 -10.96 6.66 3.64
N ARG A 26 -12.12 6.73 2.99
CA ARG A 26 -13.26 7.53 3.47
C ARG A 26 -13.75 7.05 4.84
N THR A 27 -13.76 5.75 5.10
CA THR A 27 -14.16 5.21 6.39
C THR A 27 -13.13 5.56 7.46
N LEU A 28 -11.84 5.37 7.19
CA LEU A 28 -10.75 5.72 8.11
C LEU A 28 -10.68 7.21 8.45
N THR A 29 -11.15 8.06 7.53
CA THR A 29 -11.12 9.52 7.71
C THR A 29 -12.38 10.11 8.34
N ARG A 30 -13.41 9.30 8.58
CA ARG A 30 -14.68 9.75 9.17
C ARG A 30 -14.76 9.56 10.68
N ASP A 31 -13.88 8.76 11.26
CA ASP A 31 -13.89 8.57 12.71
C ASP A 31 -13.24 9.77 13.40
N VAL A 32 -14.10 10.63 13.95
CA VAL A 32 -13.72 11.88 14.63
C VAL A 32 -12.93 11.60 15.92
N ASP A 33 -13.06 10.40 16.49
CA ASP A 33 -12.39 10.02 17.74
C ASP A 33 -10.92 9.66 17.56
N PHE A 34 -10.48 9.46 16.29
CA PHE A 34 -9.09 9.11 15.96
C PHE A 34 -8.27 10.26 15.35
N GLY A 35 -8.82 11.47 15.17
CA GLY A 35 -8.02 12.62 14.78
C GLY A 35 -8.63 13.54 13.71
N GLU A 36 -7.96 14.65 13.47
CA GLU A 36 -8.29 15.59 12.40
C GLU A 36 -7.91 15.05 11.03
N VAL A 37 -8.86 15.06 10.10
CA VAL A 37 -8.62 14.70 8.70
C VAL A 37 -8.46 15.96 7.88
N SER A 38 -7.30 16.14 7.28
CA SER A 38 -7.11 17.17 6.26
C SER A 38 -6.92 16.52 4.89
N HIS A 39 -7.82 16.81 3.95
CA HIS A 39 -7.62 16.48 2.55
C HIS A 39 -6.56 17.42 1.98
N ARG A 40 -5.39 16.88 1.63
CA ARG A 40 -4.40 17.62 0.85
C ARG A 40 -4.41 17.06 -0.57
N PRO A 41 -4.75 17.86 -1.59
CA PRO A 41 -4.51 17.46 -2.97
C PRO A 41 -3.00 17.22 -3.12
N SER A 42 -2.62 16.01 -3.53
CA SER A 42 -1.25 15.77 -3.92
C SER A 42 -0.97 16.49 -5.24
N THR A 43 0.29 16.88 -5.45
CA THR A 43 0.76 17.58 -6.66
C THR A 43 0.57 16.75 -7.95
N THR A 44 0.23 15.48 -7.84
CA THR A 44 -0.11 14.61 -8.98
C THR A 44 -1.63 14.48 -9.05
N ARG A 45 -2.22 14.86 -10.18
CA ARG A 45 -3.67 15.01 -10.44
C ARG A 45 -4.58 13.80 -10.16
N HIS A 46 -4.10 12.67 -9.59
CA HIS A 46 -4.86 11.44 -9.38
C HIS A 46 -4.47 10.66 -8.11
N VAL A 47 -3.67 11.23 -7.24
CA VAL A 47 -3.38 10.67 -5.91
C VAL A 47 -3.92 11.65 -4.89
N GLU A 48 -4.97 11.26 -4.19
CA GLU A 48 -5.56 12.02 -3.09
C GLU A 48 -4.91 11.57 -1.78
N GLY A 49 -4.53 12.52 -0.94
CA GLY A 49 -3.94 12.23 0.36
C GLY A 49 -4.85 12.64 1.51
N ALA A 50 -4.91 11.83 2.55
CA ALA A 50 -5.57 12.15 3.81
C ALA A 50 -4.56 12.05 4.96
N ARG A 51 -4.59 13.02 5.87
CA ARG A 51 -3.75 13.01 7.07
C ARG A 51 -4.59 12.68 8.29
N LEU A 52 -4.13 11.71 9.06
CA LEU A 52 -4.68 11.39 10.36
C LEU A 52 -3.77 11.96 11.45
N SER A 53 -4.36 12.68 12.38
CA SER A 53 -3.68 13.26 13.54
C SER A 53 -4.36 12.78 14.81
N VAL A 54 -3.60 12.52 15.85
CA VAL A 54 -4.09 12.19 17.20
C VAL A 54 -3.60 13.28 18.13
N ASP A 55 -4.50 13.88 18.90
CA ASP A 55 -4.19 15.00 19.82
C ASP A 55 -3.46 16.17 19.13
N GLY A 56 -3.81 16.44 17.85
CA GLY A 56 -3.17 17.47 17.04
C GLY A 56 -1.82 17.09 16.44
N GLU A 57 -1.27 15.91 16.77
CA GLU A 57 -0.01 15.43 16.21
C GLU A 57 -0.26 14.54 14.99
N PRO A 58 0.39 14.81 13.82
CA PRO A 58 0.21 14.03 12.61
C PRO A 58 0.81 12.61 12.81
N LEU A 59 -0.02 11.58 12.65
CA LEU A 59 0.36 10.18 12.82
C LEU A 59 0.58 9.46 11.50
N LEU A 60 -0.37 9.59 10.56
CA LEU A 60 -0.35 8.91 9.27
C LEU A 60 -0.67 9.89 8.13
N ASP A 61 0.01 9.73 7.01
CA ASP A 61 -0.38 10.26 5.71
C ASP A 61 -0.78 9.09 4.81
N LEU A 62 -2.05 9.01 4.47
CA LEU A 62 -2.64 7.97 3.60
C LEU A 62 -2.80 8.52 2.20
N TYR A 63 -2.39 7.76 1.18
CA TYR A 63 -2.49 8.16 -0.22
C TYR A 63 -3.34 7.16 -0.99
N ASP A 64 -4.49 7.63 -1.52
CA ASP A 64 -5.28 6.86 -2.47
C ASP A 64 -4.54 6.76 -3.80
N THR A 65 -4.58 5.58 -4.42
CA THR A 65 -3.95 5.37 -5.72
C THR A 65 -4.95 4.81 -6.73
N PRO A 66 -4.71 4.99 -8.02
CA PRO A 66 -5.44 4.28 -9.06
C PRO A 66 -5.42 2.75 -8.82
N GLY A 67 -6.33 2.03 -9.47
CA GLY A 67 -6.26 0.56 -9.50
C GLY A 67 -5.13 0.09 -10.41
N LEU A 68 -4.52 -1.04 -10.06
CA LEU A 68 -3.70 -1.80 -10.99
C LEU A 68 -4.64 -2.57 -11.92
N GLU A 69 -4.56 -2.31 -13.22
CA GLU A 69 -5.46 -2.93 -14.20
C GLU A 69 -4.74 -3.97 -15.07
N ASP A 70 -3.51 -3.69 -15.47
CA ASP A 70 -2.73 -4.56 -16.37
C ASP A 70 -1.38 -4.95 -15.76
N ALA A 71 -1.43 -5.52 -14.55
CA ALA A 71 -0.24 -6.00 -13.85
C ALA A 71 0.48 -7.12 -14.62
N ILE A 72 -0.26 -7.96 -15.34
CA ILE A 72 0.30 -9.05 -16.16
C ILE A 72 1.21 -8.48 -17.25
N ALA A 73 0.69 -7.56 -18.07
CA ALA A 73 1.49 -6.97 -19.14
C ALA A 73 2.62 -6.10 -18.62
N LEU A 74 2.43 -5.45 -17.47
CA LEU A 74 3.50 -4.69 -16.82
C LEU A 74 4.62 -5.60 -16.33
N LEU A 75 4.30 -6.72 -15.69
CA LEU A 75 5.30 -7.70 -15.23
C LEU A 75 6.13 -8.23 -16.40
N ASP A 76 5.46 -8.67 -17.46
CA ASP A 76 6.07 -9.07 -18.72
C ASP A 76 7.02 -7.99 -19.30
N PHE A 77 6.60 -6.74 -19.25
CA PHE A 77 7.40 -5.61 -19.70
C PHE A 77 8.63 -5.40 -18.83
N LEU A 78 8.46 -5.44 -17.50
CA LEU A 78 9.55 -5.27 -16.54
C LEU A 78 10.63 -6.35 -16.69
N GLU A 79 10.26 -7.61 -16.96
CA GLU A 79 11.19 -8.70 -17.21
C GLU A 79 12.05 -8.46 -18.46
N ARG A 80 11.48 -7.81 -19.48
CA ARG A 80 12.19 -7.50 -20.75
C ARG A 80 13.07 -6.26 -20.69
N LEU A 81 13.01 -5.48 -19.61
CA LEU A 81 13.84 -4.29 -19.43
C LEU A 81 15.31 -4.61 -19.14
N GLU A 82 15.62 -5.82 -18.71
CA GLU A 82 16.98 -6.24 -18.46
C GLU A 82 17.74 -6.50 -19.78
N ARG A 83 18.95 -5.97 -19.87
CA ARG A 83 19.85 -6.25 -21.00
C ARG A 83 20.54 -7.60 -20.79
N PRO A 84 20.95 -8.27 -21.88
CA PRO A 84 21.73 -9.51 -21.75
C PRO A 84 22.97 -9.31 -20.84
N GLY A 85 23.06 -10.14 -19.79
CA GLY A 85 24.15 -10.06 -18.81
C GLY A 85 23.97 -9.05 -17.67
N GLU A 86 22.91 -8.27 -17.67
CA GLU A 86 22.54 -7.36 -16.59
C GLU A 86 21.60 -8.07 -15.59
N ARG A 87 21.77 -7.79 -14.30
CA ARG A 87 20.83 -8.21 -13.25
C ARG A 87 20.44 -6.99 -12.44
N LEU A 88 19.21 -6.55 -12.61
CA LEU A 88 18.64 -5.46 -11.83
C LEU A 88 17.86 -6.04 -10.65
N ASP A 89 18.01 -5.44 -9.49
CA ASP A 89 17.05 -5.68 -8.41
C ASP A 89 15.69 -5.02 -8.72
N GLY A 90 14.66 -5.35 -7.95
CA GLY A 90 13.32 -4.83 -8.16
C GLY A 90 13.27 -3.30 -8.23
N PRO A 91 13.81 -2.57 -7.24
CA PRO A 91 13.81 -1.10 -7.24
C PRO A 91 14.55 -0.49 -8.43
N ALA A 92 15.70 -1.02 -8.84
CA ALA A 92 16.45 -0.52 -9.99
C ALA A 92 15.70 -0.76 -11.31
N ARG A 93 15.04 -1.92 -11.46
CA ARG A 93 14.19 -2.24 -12.61
C ARG A 93 13.01 -1.27 -12.70
N LEU A 94 12.34 -0.99 -11.57
CA LEU A 94 11.24 -0.03 -11.51
C LEU A 94 11.70 1.39 -11.81
N ALA A 95 12.86 1.82 -11.30
CA ALA A 95 13.41 3.14 -11.63
C ALA A 95 13.59 3.30 -13.13
N ARG A 96 14.20 2.30 -13.80
CA ARG A 96 14.35 2.29 -15.27
C ARG A 96 13.00 2.36 -16.00
N PHE A 97 12.01 1.61 -15.55
CA PHE A 97 10.66 1.66 -16.09
C PHE A 97 10.04 3.06 -15.96
N LEU A 98 10.10 3.63 -14.76
CA LEU A 98 9.46 4.91 -14.45
C LEU A 98 10.07 6.10 -15.20
N ASP A 99 11.34 6.01 -15.62
CA ASP A 99 12.01 6.98 -16.48
C ASP A 99 11.65 6.83 -17.96
N GLY A 100 11.15 5.64 -18.36
CA GLY A 100 10.79 5.30 -19.73
C GLY A 100 9.52 5.97 -20.25
N SER A 101 9.30 5.88 -21.58
CA SER A 101 8.10 6.37 -22.26
C SER A 101 6.85 5.56 -21.89
N GLU A 102 7.00 4.25 -21.72
CA GLU A 102 5.90 3.32 -21.42
C GLU A 102 5.18 3.67 -20.11
N ALA A 103 5.93 4.14 -19.12
CA ALA A 103 5.39 4.62 -17.84
C ALA A 103 4.57 5.93 -17.95
N ARG A 104 4.61 6.59 -19.10
CA ARG A 104 3.86 7.83 -19.39
C ARG A 104 2.73 7.62 -20.40
N GLN A 105 2.73 6.47 -21.06
CA GLN A 105 1.79 6.15 -22.14
C GLN A 105 0.96 4.91 -21.78
N ARG A 106 1.52 3.73 -22.00
CA ARG A 106 0.82 2.46 -21.86
C ARG A 106 0.46 2.13 -20.42
N PHE A 107 1.38 2.37 -19.48
CA PHE A 107 1.25 2.00 -18.07
C PHE A 107 1.17 3.22 -17.15
N GLU A 108 0.46 4.27 -17.60
CA GLU A 108 0.40 5.53 -16.84
C GLU A 108 -0.20 5.35 -15.43
N GLN A 109 -1.25 4.53 -15.30
CA GLN A 109 -1.93 4.30 -14.02
C GLN A 109 -1.04 3.49 -13.08
N GLU A 110 -0.47 2.41 -13.58
CA GLU A 110 0.46 1.56 -12.84
C GLU A 110 1.69 2.36 -12.38
N ALA A 111 2.22 3.20 -13.25
CA ALA A 111 3.35 4.06 -12.91
C ALA A 111 3.01 5.06 -11.78
N LYS A 112 1.78 5.58 -11.72
CA LYS A 112 1.33 6.43 -10.60
C LYS A 112 1.30 5.65 -9.29
N VAL A 113 0.76 4.42 -9.30
CA VAL A 113 0.73 3.53 -8.13
C VAL A 113 2.15 3.26 -7.64
N LEU A 114 3.06 2.88 -8.53
CA LEU A 114 4.44 2.53 -8.20
C LEU A 114 5.22 3.74 -7.67
N ARG A 115 5.08 4.93 -8.30
CA ARG A 115 5.69 6.16 -7.79
C ARG A 115 5.20 6.49 -6.39
N GLN A 116 3.90 6.37 -6.13
CA GLN A 116 3.34 6.63 -4.81
C GLN A 116 3.84 5.62 -3.78
N LEU A 117 3.89 4.33 -4.11
CA LEU A 117 4.39 3.30 -3.21
C LEU A 117 5.89 3.51 -2.90
N LEU A 118 6.71 3.84 -3.91
CA LEU A 118 8.12 4.15 -3.71
C LEU A 118 8.34 5.39 -2.83
N ALA A 119 7.46 6.39 -2.92
CA ALA A 119 7.49 7.60 -2.09
C ALA A 119 6.90 7.39 -0.67
N SER A 120 6.30 6.24 -0.41
CA SER A 120 5.70 5.88 0.87
C SER A 120 6.63 4.98 1.70
N ASP A 121 6.31 4.86 2.99
CA ASP A 121 7.04 3.97 3.90
C ASP A 121 6.56 2.51 3.77
N ALA A 122 5.27 2.32 3.44
CA ALA A 122 4.66 1.01 3.22
C ALA A 122 3.42 1.12 2.33
N GLY A 123 2.90 -0.03 1.88
CA GLY A 123 1.64 -0.15 1.15
C GLY A 123 0.57 -0.92 1.94
N LEU A 124 -0.67 -0.44 1.87
CA LEU A 124 -1.86 -1.18 2.24
C LEU A 124 -2.42 -1.83 0.98
N TYR A 125 -2.25 -3.14 0.83
CA TYR A 125 -2.78 -3.88 -0.31
C TYR A 125 -4.21 -4.30 -0.04
N VAL A 126 -5.18 -3.57 -0.61
CA VAL A 126 -6.60 -3.80 -0.41
C VAL A 126 -7.11 -4.89 -1.34
N ILE A 127 -7.81 -5.85 -0.77
CA ILE A 127 -8.32 -7.06 -1.43
C ILE A 127 -9.83 -7.11 -1.26
N ASP A 128 -10.57 -7.35 -2.33
CA ASP A 128 -11.98 -7.75 -2.23
C ASP A 128 -12.05 -9.22 -1.82
N ALA A 129 -12.44 -9.46 -0.56
CA ALA A 129 -12.50 -10.81 -0.02
C ALA A 129 -13.57 -11.71 -0.67
N ARG A 130 -14.48 -11.16 -1.47
CA ARG A 130 -15.51 -11.90 -2.21
C ARG A 130 -14.96 -12.53 -3.49
N GLU A 131 -13.90 -11.93 -4.04
CA GLU A 131 -13.27 -12.39 -5.27
C GLU A 131 -12.42 -13.66 -5.04
N PRO A 132 -12.40 -14.60 -6.00
CA PRO A 132 -11.49 -15.73 -5.93
C PRO A 132 -10.04 -15.26 -6.11
N VAL A 133 -9.09 -16.03 -5.59
CA VAL A 133 -7.67 -15.78 -5.78
C VAL A 133 -7.28 -16.13 -7.22
N LEU A 134 -7.19 -15.11 -8.08
CA LEU A 134 -6.83 -15.26 -9.48
C LEU A 134 -5.33 -14.98 -9.70
N ALA A 135 -4.79 -15.46 -10.83
CA ALA A 135 -3.39 -15.25 -11.21
C ALA A 135 -3.02 -13.76 -11.23
N LYS A 136 -3.88 -12.89 -11.75
CA LYS A 136 -3.67 -11.43 -11.81
C LYS A 136 -3.27 -10.81 -10.47
N TYR A 137 -3.78 -11.31 -9.35
CA TYR A 137 -3.44 -10.78 -8.03
C TYR A 137 -2.03 -11.17 -7.58
N ARG A 138 -1.52 -12.32 -8.06
CA ARG A 138 -0.12 -12.69 -7.83
C ARG A 138 0.80 -11.76 -8.60
N ASP A 139 0.45 -11.47 -9.85
CA ASP A 139 1.24 -10.58 -10.71
C ASP A 139 1.24 -9.14 -10.13
N GLU A 140 0.09 -8.65 -9.63
CA GLU A 140 0.02 -7.39 -8.89
C GLU A 140 0.96 -7.36 -7.69
N LEU A 141 0.92 -8.41 -6.85
CA LEU A 141 1.76 -8.50 -5.67
C LEU A 141 3.25 -8.60 -6.02
N GLU A 142 3.60 -9.27 -7.11
CA GLU A 142 4.98 -9.36 -7.60
C GLU A 142 5.49 -8.00 -8.07
N VAL A 143 4.68 -7.27 -8.85
CA VAL A 143 4.98 -5.90 -9.27
C VAL A 143 5.15 -4.97 -8.06
N LEU A 144 4.23 -5.02 -7.10
CA LEU A 144 4.29 -4.19 -5.89
C LEU A 144 5.48 -4.56 -4.99
N ALA A 145 5.78 -5.86 -4.85
CA ALA A 145 6.93 -6.34 -4.07
C ALA A 145 8.26 -5.85 -4.66
N SER A 146 8.33 -5.66 -5.98
CA SER A 146 9.50 -5.10 -6.66
C SER A 146 9.85 -3.68 -6.20
N CYS A 147 8.92 -2.95 -5.56
CA CYS A 147 9.22 -1.67 -4.92
C CYS A 147 10.12 -1.80 -3.68
N GLY A 148 10.32 -3.00 -3.13
CA GLY A 148 11.10 -3.21 -1.90
C GLY A 148 10.48 -2.55 -0.67
N LYS A 149 9.18 -2.26 -0.71
CA LYS A 149 8.42 -1.67 0.41
C LYS A 149 7.59 -2.73 1.12
N PRO A 150 7.45 -2.64 2.46
CA PRO A 150 6.53 -3.52 3.18
C PRO A 150 5.10 -3.39 2.65
N LEU A 151 4.42 -4.52 2.49
CA LEU A 151 3.01 -4.57 2.13
C LEU A 151 2.21 -5.19 3.28
N LEU A 152 1.10 -4.55 3.64
CA LEU A 152 0.11 -5.06 4.59
C LEU A 152 -1.20 -5.35 3.84
N PRO A 153 -1.55 -6.62 3.60
CA PRO A 153 -2.83 -6.99 3.05
C PRO A 153 -4.00 -6.60 3.96
N VAL A 154 -5.03 -6.02 3.35
CA VAL A 154 -6.28 -5.64 4.00
C VAL A 154 -7.43 -6.31 3.26
N LEU A 155 -8.08 -7.28 3.89
CA LEU A 155 -9.30 -7.90 3.36
C LEU A 155 -10.50 -7.00 3.61
N ASN A 156 -11.10 -6.52 2.53
CA ASN A 156 -12.32 -5.74 2.52
C ASN A 156 -13.53 -6.63 2.20
N PHE A 157 -14.74 -6.18 2.54
CA PHE A 157 -16.00 -6.88 2.32
C PHE A 157 -16.10 -8.24 3.02
N VAL A 158 -15.47 -8.36 4.19
CA VAL A 158 -15.41 -9.61 4.98
C VAL A 158 -16.71 -9.94 5.71
N SER A 159 -17.68 -9.02 5.76
CA SER A 159 -19.03 -9.24 6.30
C SER A 159 -19.94 -9.96 5.30
N SER A 160 -19.53 -10.10 4.05
CA SER A 160 -20.26 -10.86 3.04
C SER A 160 -20.25 -12.36 3.38
N ALA A 161 -21.42 -13.02 3.27
CA ALA A 161 -21.53 -14.46 3.49
C ALA A 161 -20.67 -15.31 2.55
N ASN A 162 -20.31 -14.77 1.38
CA ASN A 162 -19.55 -15.47 0.35
C ASN A 162 -18.07 -15.06 0.33
N HIS A 163 -17.53 -14.48 1.41
CA HIS A 163 -16.13 -14.13 1.45
C HIS A 163 -15.21 -15.34 1.42
N ARG A 164 -14.07 -15.21 0.78
CA ARG A 164 -13.05 -16.25 0.58
C ARG A 164 -11.79 -16.00 1.40
N GLU A 165 -11.94 -15.49 2.62
CA GLU A 165 -10.81 -15.20 3.49
C GLU A 165 -9.83 -16.38 3.67
N PRO A 166 -10.27 -17.64 3.85
CA PRO A 166 -9.34 -18.76 3.99
C PRO A 166 -8.43 -18.93 2.77
N ASP A 167 -8.99 -18.80 1.55
CA ASP A 167 -8.25 -18.93 0.29
C ASP A 167 -7.20 -17.81 0.17
N TRP A 168 -7.59 -16.58 0.53
CA TRP A 168 -6.69 -15.43 0.53
C TRP A 168 -5.57 -15.55 1.57
N ARG A 169 -5.88 -16.04 2.78
CA ARG A 169 -4.85 -16.30 3.80
C ARG A 169 -3.81 -17.29 3.32
N GLU A 170 -4.25 -18.38 2.71
CA GLU A 170 -3.33 -19.39 2.18
C GLU A 170 -2.48 -18.82 1.03
N ALA A 171 -3.09 -18.11 0.09
CA ALA A 171 -2.37 -17.52 -1.04
C ALA A 171 -1.34 -16.49 -0.60
N LEU A 172 -1.70 -15.59 0.34
CA LEU A 172 -0.80 -14.57 0.88
C LEU A 172 0.34 -15.18 1.70
N ALA A 173 0.06 -16.23 2.47
CA ALA A 173 1.09 -16.94 3.24
C ALA A 173 2.15 -17.56 2.34
N ARG A 174 1.77 -18.10 1.16
CA ARG A 174 2.72 -18.62 0.16
C ARG A 174 3.64 -17.54 -0.42
N LEU A 175 3.23 -16.27 -0.36
CA LEU A 175 4.03 -15.11 -0.77
C LEU A 175 4.78 -14.46 0.41
N GLY A 176 4.77 -15.09 1.59
CA GLY A 176 5.41 -14.57 2.79
C GLY A 176 4.65 -13.42 3.48
N LEU A 177 3.42 -13.12 3.05
CA LEU A 177 2.57 -12.09 3.62
C LEU A 177 1.66 -12.68 4.70
N HIS A 178 2.21 -12.87 5.90
CA HIS A 178 1.51 -13.51 7.02
C HIS A 178 0.67 -12.54 7.86
N ALA A 179 1.03 -11.26 7.87
CA ALA A 179 0.23 -10.23 8.51
C ALA A 179 -0.94 -9.87 7.59
N LEU A 180 -2.16 -9.92 8.12
CA LEU A 180 -3.39 -9.68 7.39
C LEU A 180 -4.38 -8.95 8.28
N VAL A 181 -4.97 -7.86 7.79
CA VAL A 181 -6.00 -7.11 8.49
C VAL A 181 -7.36 -7.38 7.85
N ARG A 182 -8.38 -7.54 8.68
CA ARG A 182 -9.79 -7.57 8.25
C ARG A 182 -10.38 -6.18 8.45
N PHE A 183 -10.96 -5.64 7.41
CA PHE A 183 -11.64 -4.37 7.46
C PHE A 183 -12.81 -4.38 6.45
N ASP A 184 -14.00 -3.99 6.90
CA ASP A 184 -15.16 -3.89 6.01
C ASP A 184 -15.54 -2.43 5.83
N SER A 185 -15.36 -1.89 4.63
CA SER A 185 -15.65 -0.48 4.32
C SER A 185 -17.16 -0.19 4.16
N VAL A 186 -18.00 -1.22 4.07
CA VAL A 186 -19.47 -1.10 3.95
C VAL A 186 -20.14 -1.27 5.30
N ALA A 187 -19.66 -2.23 6.09
CA ALA A 187 -20.15 -2.52 7.43
C ALA A 187 -18.97 -2.57 8.41
N PRO A 188 -18.31 -1.43 8.68
CA PRO A 188 -17.16 -1.42 9.55
C PRO A 188 -17.59 -1.87 10.96
N PRO A 189 -16.86 -2.84 11.55
CA PRO A 189 -17.11 -3.21 12.93
C PRO A 189 -16.76 -2.03 13.85
N GLU A 190 -17.46 -1.90 15.00
CA GLU A 190 -17.27 -0.78 15.94
C GLU A 190 -15.79 -0.55 16.35
N ASP A 191 -14.99 -1.61 16.35
CA ASP A 191 -13.57 -1.57 16.67
C ASP A 191 -12.64 -1.77 15.45
N GLY A 192 -13.20 -1.80 14.23
CA GLY A 192 -12.46 -2.14 12.99
C GLY A 192 -11.32 -1.18 12.71
N GLU A 193 -11.54 0.10 12.90
CA GLU A 193 -10.53 1.14 12.70
C GLU A 193 -9.42 1.02 13.74
N ARG A 194 -9.76 0.85 15.02
CA ARG A 194 -8.77 0.61 16.08
C ARG A 194 -7.90 -0.60 15.75
N ARG A 195 -8.48 -1.72 15.34
CA ARG A 195 -7.74 -2.94 14.97
C ARG A 195 -6.82 -2.72 13.79
N LEU A 196 -7.25 -1.93 12.79
CA LEU A 196 -6.38 -1.57 11.69
C LEU A 196 -5.18 -0.75 12.18
N TYR A 197 -5.40 0.26 13.03
CA TYR A 197 -4.32 1.06 13.61
C TYR A 197 -3.41 0.25 14.52
N GLU A 198 -3.93 -0.62 15.37
CA GLU A 198 -3.15 -1.54 16.21
C GLU A 198 -2.32 -2.50 15.34
N SER A 199 -2.90 -2.99 14.25
CA SER A 199 -2.19 -3.84 13.29
C SER A 199 -1.10 -3.08 12.53
N LEU A 200 -1.34 -1.83 12.17
CA LEU A 200 -0.32 -0.96 11.59
C LEU A 200 0.80 -0.64 12.59
N ALA A 201 0.46 -0.44 13.84
CA ALA A 201 1.43 -0.18 14.91
C ALA A 201 2.22 -1.45 15.30
N SER A 202 1.56 -2.61 15.32
CA SER A 202 2.17 -3.91 15.68
C SER A 202 2.79 -4.62 14.48
N ALA A 203 2.27 -4.41 13.28
CA ALA A 203 2.91 -4.91 12.08
C ALA A 203 4.34 -4.38 12.06
N ARG A 204 5.31 -5.26 11.77
CA ARG A 204 6.75 -4.98 11.68
C ARG A 204 7.15 -3.71 10.91
N ILE A 205 6.20 -2.93 10.39
CA ILE A 205 6.35 -1.57 9.88
C ILE A 205 7.03 -0.71 10.94
N SER A 206 6.63 -0.81 12.20
CA SER A 206 7.29 -0.14 13.33
C SER A 206 8.73 -0.61 13.51
N ARG A 207 8.99 -1.91 13.39
CA ARG A 207 10.35 -2.48 13.55
C ARG A 207 11.30 -2.11 12.42
N PHE A 208 10.77 -2.01 11.20
CA PHE A 208 11.56 -1.59 10.03
C PHE A 208 11.96 -0.10 10.11
N MET A 209 11.06 0.74 10.64
CA MET A 209 11.34 2.16 10.87
C MET A 209 12.38 2.36 11.98
N PHE A 210 12.36 1.57 13.06
CA PHE A 210 13.40 1.61 14.09
C PHE A 210 14.78 1.18 13.56
N SER A 211 14.84 0.21 12.64
CA SER A 211 16.09 -0.21 11.99
C SER A 211 16.68 0.91 11.12
N ARG A 212 15.86 1.64 10.34
CA ARG A 212 16.33 2.78 9.54
C ARG A 212 16.79 3.96 10.38
N ALA A 213 16.08 4.26 11.48
CA ALA A 213 16.51 5.30 12.41
C ALA A 213 17.84 4.93 13.11
N ALA A 214 18.03 3.66 13.46
CA ALA A 214 19.28 3.18 14.04
C ALA A 214 20.45 3.22 13.02
N SER A 215 20.20 2.88 11.76
CA SER A 215 21.23 2.96 10.70
C SER A 215 21.60 4.39 10.32
N ALA A 216 20.66 5.33 10.40
CA ALA A 216 20.93 6.76 10.17
C ALA A 216 21.74 7.38 11.30
N LEU A 217 21.62 6.86 12.53
CA LEU A 217 22.39 7.32 13.70
C LEU A 217 23.77 6.64 13.82
N ALA A 218 23.99 5.52 13.12
CA ALA A 218 25.28 4.81 13.12
C ALA A 218 26.22 5.25 11.97
N GLY A 219 25.74 6.11 11.07
CA GLY A 219 26.46 6.62 9.88
C GLY A 219 26.86 8.10 9.96
N SER A 220 26.80 8.72 11.16
CA SER A 220 27.26 10.10 11.42
C SER A 220 28.45 10.16 12.36
#